data_9205a729a7e254c768e7ec0ee71ccf4e
#
_entry.id   9205a729a7e254c768e7ec0ee71ccf4e
#
_cell.length_a   1.000
_cell.length_b   1.000
_cell.length_c   1.000
_cell.angle_alpha   90.00
_cell.angle_beta   90.00
_cell.angle_gamma   90.00
#
_symmetry.space_group_name_H-M   'P 1'
#
loop_
_entity.id
_entity.type
_entity.pdbx_description
1 polymer ?
#
loop_
_entity_poly.entity_id
_entity_poly.type
_entity_poly.pdbx_seq_one_letter_code
_entity_poly.pdbx_strand_id
1 'polypeptide(L)'
;MYTASSVFLRSIADAGITHIFANWGSDHPALLEDLQRQRSEKDGHTASKIITCPNEMVALTAAQGFAQVTGIPAAVIVHVDVGTQAMAGAIHNVDKGRVPVLIYAGASPFSSLGEMNGSRNEWIMSIQDIPDQAAIVRQYMRFTSQIESGKVAPQVIHRALQIATSQPKGPVYLWARREVMEEEVDLAAVQKSIPRQKWPSIEPAALSPTAANTIALALLEARSPFIITSHSGRNHRAVPLLADLSTMVGIPVVAVCPSAVAVPFSHPHFVGFTYLNGHSHSHHLAEADVILVLDSDVPWITGTQPPRPDARVFVVDSGDPLKTISAVGQWHVDAEMLCNADILLALEGINAAVEKHAKNHDAGIIDQRRTALATEHEEWVHSLDHLEDTWTSNLQSGRATLPNVLGVLRRTIEQQTPSHGLQKILVLNEGISNYPAVWDHMRTEVPGGQITSGGSSLGWGLAAAIGAHMGAGGKYELIVAIVGDGSFLFGVPSSVYWIARRYETPFLTIVLNNGGWRSPKLSMLGCHPTGHGSRAASGAELSVGFGPNSPDYSQIAVAASAGWAWGKRAGAEGGNIKEEFNTAIAEAVRVVLEERRCAVLDCVLDSI
;
A
#
# COMPACT_ATOMS: atom_id res chain seq x y z
N MET A 1 7.50 -39.44 9.24
CA MET A 1 7.68 -39.39 7.77
C MET A 1 7.93 -37.94 7.40
N TYR A 2 8.88 -37.67 6.51
CA TYR A 2 9.10 -36.31 5.95
C TYR A 2 8.76 -36.32 4.47
N THR A 3 8.23 -35.22 4.00
CA THR A 3 7.84 -35.05 2.60
C THR A 3 8.48 -33.81 1.98
N ALA A 4 8.30 -33.61 0.69
CA ALA A 4 8.71 -32.37 0.02
C ALA A 4 8.09 -31.12 0.69
N SER A 5 6.89 -31.24 1.29
CA SER A 5 6.29 -30.20 2.12
C SER A 5 7.12 -29.82 3.34
N SER A 6 7.80 -30.81 3.96
CA SER A 6 8.73 -30.54 5.08
C SER A 6 9.94 -29.70 4.62
N VAL A 7 10.49 -30.03 3.44
CA VAL A 7 11.58 -29.26 2.82
C VAL A 7 11.11 -27.85 2.44
N PHE A 8 9.92 -27.74 1.88
CA PHE A 8 9.31 -26.46 1.47
C PHE A 8 9.14 -25.51 2.67
N LEU A 9 8.45 -25.96 3.73
CA LEU A 9 8.21 -25.15 4.93
C LEU A 9 9.52 -24.77 5.64
N ARG A 10 10.48 -25.69 5.68
CA ARG A 10 11.82 -25.41 6.21
C ARG A 10 12.54 -24.35 5.38
N SER A 11 12.52 -24.46 4.06
CA SER A 11 13.19 -23.54 3.15
C SER A 11 12.62 -22.13 3.20
N ILE A 12 11.29 -21.99 3.35
CA ILE A 12 10.62 -20.69 3.56
C ILE A 12 11.14 -20.02 4.84
N ALA A 13 11.22 -20.78 5.95
CA ALA A 13 11.71 -20.25 7.22
C ALA A 13 13.21 -19.89 7.16
N ASP A 14 14.05 -20.75 6.55
CA ASP A 14 15.48 -20.50 6.37
C ASP A 14 15.75 -19.28 5.46
N ALA A 15 14.85 -19.01 4.51
CA ALA A 15 14.90 -17.82 3.67
C ALA A 15 14.47 -16.53 4.41
N GLY A 16 14.02 -16.62 5.67
CA GLY A 16 13.71 -15.50 6.54
C GLY A 16 12.24 -15.09 6.55
N ILE A 17 11.33 -15.89 6.01
CA ILE A 17 9.90 -15.65 6.11
C ILE A 17 9.41 -16.09 7.49
N THR A 18 8.95 -15.13 8.27
CA THR A 18 8.47 -15.33 9.65
C THR A 18 6.97 -15.56 9.75
N HIS A 19 6.19 -15.10 8.77
CA HIS A 19 4.73 -15.18 8.76
C HIS A 19 4.22 -15.75 7.43
N ILE A 20 3.27 -16.68 7.54
CA ILE A 20 2.56 -17.30 6.41
C ILE A 20 1.07 -17.06 6.61
N PHE A 21 0.43 -16.36 5.68
CA PHE A 21 -1.01 -16.13 5.65
C PHE A 21 -1.64 -17.20 4.76
N ALA A 22 -2.49 -18.07 5.31
CA ALA A 22 -2.92 -19.26 4.62
C ALA A 22 -4.44 -19.42 4.58
N ASN A 23 -4.97 -19.74 3.39
CA ASN A 23 -6.25 -20.36 3.22
C ASN A 23 -6.05 -21.79 2.68
N TRP A 24 -6.42 -22.77 3.50
CA TRP A 24 -6.11 -24.15 3.24
C TRP A 24 -7.13 -24.81 2.32
N GLY A 25 -6.66 -25.71 1.45
CA GLY A 25 -7.48 -26.57 0.60
C GLY A 25 -7.04 -28.03 0.64
N SER A 26 -7.79 -28.87 -0.07
CA SER A 26 -7.54 -30.32 -0.12
C SER A 26 -6.30 -30.72 -0.93
N ASP A 27 -5.61 -29.75 -1.53
CA ASP A 27 -4.28 -29.89 -2.16
C ASP A 27 -3.10 -29.77 -1.18
N HIS A 28 -3.36 -29.51 0.12
CA HIS A 28 -2.35 -29.24 1.13
C HIS A 28 -2.16 -30.32 2.23
N PRO A 29 -2.50 -31.61 2.06
CA PRO A 29 -2.46 -32.55 3.18
C PRO A 29 -1.05 -32.71 3.76
N ALA A 30 0.00 -32.83 2.93
CA ALA A 30 1.37 -32.93 3.41
C ALA A 30 1.88 -31.68 4.13
N LEU A 31 1.43 -30.48 3.73
CA LEU A 31 1.74 -29.22 4.43
C LEU A 31 1.11 -29.22 5.82
N LEU A 32 -0.16 -29.62 5.94
CA LEU A 32 -0.87 -29.67 7.21
C LEU A 32 -0.26 -30.72 8.15
N GLU A 33 0.09 -31.90 7.62
CA GLU A 33 0.77 -32.96 8.38
C GLU A 33 2.11 -32.50 8.92
N ASP A 34 2.95 -31.85 8.09
CA ASP A 34 4.24 -31.34 8.54
C ASP A 34 4.11 -30.22 9.58
N LEU A 35 3.15 -29.32 9.42
CA LEU A 35 2.88 -28.28 10.43
C LEU A 35 2.47 -28.90 11.78
N GLN A 36 1.66 -29.97 11.75
CA GLN A 36 1.28 -30.67 12.97
C GLN A 36 2.47 -31.42 13.58
N ARG A 37 3.33 -32.04 12.77
CA ARG A 37 4.59 -32.64 13.22
C ARG A 37 5.47 -31.58 13.90
N GLN A 38 5.66 -30.40 13.28
CA GLN A 38 6.45 -29.30 13.87
C GLN A 38 5.90 -28.88 15.24
N ARG A 39 4.57 -28.75 15.37
CA ARG A 39 3.94 -28.41 16.65
C ARG A 39 4.17 -29.47 17.72
N SER A 40 4.08 -30.74 17.32
CA SER A 40 4.32 -31.88 18.25
C SER A 40 5.77 -31.96 18.72
N GLU A 41 6.72 -31.56 17.86
CA GLU A 41 8.15 -31.59 18.16
C GLU A 41 8.67 -30.32 18.86
N LYS A 42 7.91 -29.19 18.83
CA LYS A 42 8.36 -27.87 19.27
C LYS A 42 7.34 -27.17 20.18
N ASP A 43 6.75 -27.86 21.11
CA ASP A 43 5.83 -27.31 22.12
C ASP A 43 4.73 -26.41 21.53
N GLY A 44 4.10 -26.83 20.44
CA GLY A 44 3.02 -26.11 19.79
C GLY A 44 3.47 -25.05 18.74
N HIS A 45 4.78 -24.91 18.51
CA HIS A 45 5.30 -23.90 17.60
C HIS A 45 5.65 -24.46 16.20
N THR A 46 5.54 -23.59 15.19
CA THR A 46 6.01 -23.84 13.82
C THR A 46 7.20 -22.94 13.49
N ALA A 47 7.99 -23.29 12.47
CA ALA A 47 9.17 -22.51 12.07
C ALA A 47 8.81 -21.08 11.61
N SER A 48 7.69 -20.94 10.90
CA SER A 48 7.07 -19.64 10.59
C SER A 48 5.69 -19.60 11.24
N LYS A 49 5.24 -18.44 11.70
CA LYS A 49 3.91 -18.25 12.30
C LYS A 49 2.84 -18.39 11.22
N ILE A 50 1.87 -19.28 11.44
CA ILE A 50 0.77 -19.52 10.51
C ILE A 50 -0.45 -18.70 10.91
N ILE A 51 -0.92 -17.87 10.00
CA ILE A 51 -2.13 -17.04 10.14
C ILE A 51 -3.22 -17.61 9.24
N THR A 52 -4.23 -18.21 9.82
CA THR A 52 -5.38 -18.74 9.09
C THR A 52 -6.25 -17.58 8.59
N CYS A 53 -6.44 -17.51 7.28
CA CYS A 53 -7.26 -16.49 6.62
C CYS A 53 -8.39 -17.18 5.86
N PRO A 54 -9.66 -16.92 6.17
CA PRO A 54 -10.79 -17.57 5.49
C PRO A 54 -11.14 -16.96 4.13
N ASN A 55 -10.25 -16.10 3.59
CA ASN A 55 -10.37 -15.48 2.27
C ASN A 55 -8.97 -15.15 1.74
N GLU A 56 -8.72 -15.48 0.48
CA GLU A 56 -7.40 -15.36 -0.16
C GLU A 56 -6.99 -13.92 -0.43
N MET A 57 -7.94 -13.07 -0.80
CA MET A 57 -7.69 -11.64 -0.98
C MET A 57 -7.24 -10.99 0.34
N VAL A 58 -7.90 -11.35 1.44
CA VAL A 58 -7.53 -10.90 2.80
C VAL A 58 -6.15 -11.42 3.19
N ALA A 59 -5.84 -12.69 2.87
CA ALA A 59 -4.53 -13.29 3.15
C ALA A 59 -3.40 -12.52 2.44
N LEU A 60 -3.55 -12.27 1.14
CA LEU A 60 -2.55 -11.57 0.35
C LEU A 60 -2.40 -10.10 0.77
N THR A 61 -3.51 -9.44 1.07
CA THR A 61 -3.51 -8.04 1.54
C THR A 61 -2.86 -7.90 2.92
N ALA A 62 -3.10 -8.84 3.84
CA ALA A 62 -2.42 -8.86 5.14
C ALA A 62 -0.91 -9.11 4.98
N ALA A 63 -0.51 -10.02 4.08
CA ALA A 63 0.89 -10.23 3.73
C ALA A 63 1.54 -8.95 3.16
N GLN A 64 0.81 -8.20 2.32
CA GLN A 64 1.25 -6.91 1.79
C GLN A 64 1.48 -5.90 2.93
N GLY A 65 0.52 -5.70 3.81
CA GLY A 65 0.64 -4.78 4.95
C GLY A 65 1.82 -5.14 5.87
N PHE A 66 2.02 -6.44 6.15
CA PHE A 66 3.19 -6.93 6.89
C PHE A 66 4.50 -6.54 6.19
N ALA A 67 4.62 -6.83 4.90
CA ALA A 67 5.84 -6.56 4.15
C ALA A 67 6.12 -5.05 3.96
N GLN A 68 5.08 -4.22 3.85
CA GLN A 68 5.21 -2.76 3.75
C GLN A 68 5.81 -2.15 5.02
N VAL A 69 5.40 -2.60 6.21
CA VAL A 69 5.88 -2.01 7.48
C VAL A 69 7.20 -2.61 7.96
N THR A 70 7.53 -3.85 7.57
CA THR A 70 8.75 -4.53 8.01
C THR A 70 9.89 -4.47 7.00
N GLY A 71 9.57 -4.30 5.72
CA GLY A 71 10.52 -4.51 4.62
C GLY A 71 10.90 -5.99 4.41
N ILE A 72 10.32 -6.91 5.17
CA ILE A 72 10.58 -8.36 5.11
C ILE A 72 9.48 -9.04 4.30
N PRO A 73 9.80 -9.92 3.34
CA PRO A 73 8.79 -10.68 2.62
C PRO A 73 7.94 -11.54 3.55
N ALA A 74 6.64 -11.60 3.30
CA ALA A 74 5.74 -12.61 3.86
C ALA A 74 5.41 -13.68 2.82
N ALA A 75 4.87 -14.82 3.25
CA ALA A 75 4.32 -15.82 2.34
C ALA A 75 2.81 -15.90 2.44
N VAL A 76 2.18 -16.29 1.32
CA VAL A 76 0.76 -16.61 1.22
C VAL A 76 0.63 -18.01 0.68
N ILE A 77 -0.24 -18.83 1.28
CA ILE A 77 -0.57 -20.18 0.79
C ILE A 77 -2.06 -20.20 0.46
N VAL A 78 -2.40 -20.58 -0.77
CA VAL A 78 -3.77 -20.62 -1.28
C VAL A 78 -4.07 -21.92 -2.03
N HIS A 79 -5.36 -22.22 -2.15
CA HIS A 79 -5.87 -23.45 -2.75
C HIS A 79 -5.97 -23.34 -4.27
N VAL A 80 -5.22 -24.14 -5.00
CA VAL A 80 -5.24 -24.36 -6.46
C VAL A 80 -5.57 -23.12 -7.30
N ASP A 81 -6.22 -23.30 -8.43
CA ASP A 81 -6.62 -22.23 -9.36
C ASP A 81 -7.71 -21.31 -8.77
N VAL A 82 -8.68 -21.83 -8.04
CA VAL A 82 -9.77 -21.03 -7.46
C VAL A 82 -9.28 -20.07 -6.38
N GLY A 83 -8.36 -20.49 -5.51
CA GLY A 83 -7.73 -19.61 -4.53
C GLY A 83 -6.78 -18.60 -5.20
N THR A 84 -6.13 -19.01 -6.30
CA THR A 84 -5.33 -18.10 -7.13
C THR A 84 -6.21 -16.99 -7.73
N GLN A 85 -7.39 -17.34 -8.27
CA GLN A 85 -8.35 -16.37 -8.81
C GLN A 85 -8.92 -15.44 -7.73
N ALA A 86 -9.20 -15.97 -6.54
CA ALA A 86 -9.79 -15.21 -5.44
C ALA A 86 -8.88 -14.07 -4.91
N MET A 87 -7.59 -14.07 -5.24
CA MET A 87 -6.65 -13.00 -4.90
C MET A 87 -6.67 -11.79 -5.85
N ALA A 88 -7.41 -11.82 -6.97
CA ALA A 88 -7.24 -10.95 -8.15
C ALA A 88 -7.00 -9.46 -7.83
N GLY A 89 -7.84 -8.83 -7.02
CA GLY A 89 -7.67 -7.42 -6.65
C GLY A 89 -6.41 -7.16 -5.82
N ALA A 90 -6.11 -8.04 -4.86
CA ALA A 90 -4.91 -7.91 -4.03
C ALA A 90 -3.62 -8.09 -4.83
N ILE A 91 -3.60 -8.96 -5.85
CA ILE A 91 -2.44 -9.14 -6.74
C ILE A 91 -2.06 -7.83 -7.41
N HIS A 92 -3.03 -7.08 -7.93
CA HIS A 92 -2.80 -5.77 -8.52
C HIS A 92 -2.13 -4.81 -7.51
N ASN A 93 -2.63 -4.75 -6.29
CA ASN A 93 -2.08 -3.86 -5.26
C ASN A 93 -0.64 -4.25 -4.86
N VAL A 94 -0.36 -5.52 -4.71
CA VAL A 94 1.00 -6.01 -4.36
C VAL A 94 2.00 -5.71 -5.48
N ASP A 95 1.59 -5.89 -6.75
CA ASP A 95 2.41 -5.56 -7.92
C ASP A 95 2.70 -4.06 -8.00
N LYS A 96 1.66 -3.22 -8.05
CA LYS A 96 1.81 -1.76 -8.14
C LYS A 96 2.48 -1.16 -6.89
N GLY A 97 2.21 -1.74 -5.73
CA GLY A 97 2.90 -1.42 -4.48
C GLY A 97 4.39 -1.78 -4.49
N ARG A 98 4.86 -2.58 -5.46
CA ARG A 98 6.23 -3.12 -5.51
C ARG A 98 6.61 -3.82 -4.20
N VAL A 99 5.66 -4.60 -3.64
CA VAL A 99 5.82 -5.25 -2.33
C VAL A 99 6.28 -6.70 -2.52
N PRO A 100 7.38 -7.13 -1.87
CA PRO A 100 7.87 -8.49 -1.99
C PRO A 100 6.98 -9.45 -1.20
N VAL A 101 6.24 -10.32 -1.90
CA VAL A 101 5.43 -11.39 -1.31
C VAL A 101 5.67 -12.68 -2.09
N LEU A 102 5.87 -13.78 -1.37
CA LEU A 102 5.92 -15.10 -1.95
C LEU A 102 4.53 -15.73 -1.88
N ILE A 103 3.91 -15.97 -3.03
CA ILE A 103 2.63 -16.65 -3.15
C ILE A 103 2.92 -18.10 -3.54
N TYR A 104 2.36 -19.05 -2.78
CA TYR A 104 2.35 -20.46 -3.12
C TYR A 104 0.90 -20.93 -3.27
N ALA A 105 0.60 -21.59 -4.37
CA ALA A 105 -0.65 -22.31 -4.56
C ALA A 105 -0.35 -23.79 -4.79
N GLY A 106 -1.16 -24.66 -4.21
CA GLY A 106 -1.17 -26.04 -4.66
C GLY A 106 -1.72 -26.17 -6.07
N ALA A 107 -1.70 -27.37 -6.60
CA ALA A 107 -2.37 -27.70 -7.85
C ALA A 107 -2.95 -29.10 -7.75
N SER A 108 -4.04 -29.33 -8.46
CA SER A 108 -4.73 -30.62 -8.50
C SER A 108 -3.79 -31.74 -8.93
N PRO A 109 -3.96 -32.94 -8.42
CA PRO A 109 -3.16 -34.10 -8.77
C PRO A 109 -3.19 -34.40 -10.27
N PHE A 110 -2.06 -34.86 -10.83
CA PHE A 110 -2.02 -35.37 -12.20
C PHE A 110 -2.32 -36.88 -12.28
N SER A 111 -2.02 -37.62 -11.20
CA SER A 111 -2.27 -39.06 -11.10
C SER A 111 -3.73 -39.34 -10.69
N SER A 112 -4.35 -40.40 -11.27
CA SER A 112 -5.78 -40.66 -11.12
C SER A 112 -6.15 -42.10 -10.76
N LEU A 113 -5.17 -43.03 -10.75
CA LEU A 113 -5.41 -44.46 -10.50
C LEU A 113 -4.96 -44.89 -9.09
N GLY A 114 -4.52 -43.97 -8.25
CA GLY A 114 -3.97 -44.29 -6.92
C GLY A 114 -2.52 -44.78 -6.97
N GLU A 115 -1.84 -44.58 -8.09
CA GLU A 115 -0.48 -45.05 -8.34
C GLU A 115 0.60 -44.25 -7.61
N MET A 116 0.24 -43.07 -7.10
CA MET A 116 1.14 -42.20 -6.34
C MET A 116 0.46 -41.67 -5.07
N ASN A 117 1.26 -41.40 -4.03
CA ASN A 117 0.77 -40.59 -2.92
C ASN A 117 0.29 -39.24 -3.43
N GLY A 118 -0.87 -38.79 -2.96
CA GLY A 118 -1.45 -37.56 -3.44
C GLY A 118 -2.28 -37.68 -4.71
N SER A 119 -2.47 -38.89 -5.29
CA SER A 119 -3.40 -39.13 -6.42
C SER A 119 -4.80 -38.61 -6.13
N ARG A 120 -5.57 -38.35 -7.18
CA ARG A 120 -6.97 -37.92 -7.08
C ARG A 120 -7.79 -38.91 -6.28
N ASN A 121 -8.36 -38.47 -5.17
CA ASN A 121 -9.15 -39.27 -4.25
C ASN A 121 -10.51 -38.63 -3.93
N GLU A 122 -10.84 -37.52 -4.57
CA GLU A 122 -12.10 -36.79 -4.38
C GLU A 122 -12.53 -36.06 -5.66
N TRP A 123 -13.83 -35.78 -5.77
CA TRP A 123 -14.41 -35.13 -6.95
C TRP A 123 -13.80 -33.74 -7.24
N ILE A 124 -13.58 -32.95 -6.19
CA ILE A 124 -13.14 -31.57 -6.31
C ILE A 124 -11.80 -31.44 -7.05
N MET A 125 -10.88 -32.36 -6.83
CA MET A 125 -9.57 -32.39 -7.50
C MET A 125 -9.64 -32.67 -9.00
N SER A 126 -10.80 -33.14 -9.50
CA SER A 126 -11.03 -33.32 -10.93
C SER A 126 -11.71 -32.12 -11.58
N ILE A 127 -12.31 -31.24 -10.79
CA ILE A 127 -13.02 -30.04 -11.26
C ILE A 127 -12.10 -28.81 -11.21
N GLN A 128 -11.24 -28.73 -10.20
CA GLN A 128 -10.31 -27.63 -9.96
C GLN A 128 -8.93 -27.91 -10.59
N ASP A 129 -8.88 -28.08 -11.89
CA ASP A 129 -7.63 -28.29 -12.62
C ASP A 129 -7.68 -27.57 -13.97
N ILE A 130 -6.70 -26.72 -14.22
CA ILE A 130 -6.56 -25.97 -15.46
C ILE A 130 -5.15 -26.15 -16.06
N PRO A 131 -5.01 -26.08 -17.40
CA PRO A 131 -3.75 -26.40 -18.08
C PRO A 131 -2.56 -25.51 -17.65
N ASP A 132 -2.79 -24.20 -17.41
CA ASP A 132 -1.77 -23.25 -17.03
C ASP A 132 -2.25 -22.35 -15.88
N GLN A 133 -2.13 -22.86 -14.66
CA GLN A 133 -2.56 -22.15 -13.45
C GLN A 133 -1.81 -20.82 -13.25
N ALA A 134 -0.52 -20.76 -13.58
CA ALA A 134 0.27 -19.57 -13.44
C ALA A 134 -0.17 -18.43 -14.38
N ALA A 135 -0.84 -18.75 -15.50
CA ALA A 135 -1.36 -17.74 -16.43
C ALA A 135 -2.37 -16.79 -15.80
N ILE A 136 -3.09 -17.23 -14.76
CA ILE A 136 -4.06 -16.39 -14.01
C ILE A 136 -3.37 -15.12 -13.45
N VAL A 137 -2.13 -15.22 -13.01
CA VAL A 137 -1.42 -14.17 -12.28
C VAL A 137 -0.15 -13.68 -12.95
N ARG A 138 0.36 -14.37 -13.98
CA ARG A 138 1.69 -14.16 -14.58
C ARG A 138 1.99 -12.70 -14.94
N GLN A 139 1.01 -11.95 -15.40
CA GLN A 139 1.19 -10.54 -15.82
C GLN A 139 1.59 -9.60 -14.67
N TYR A 140 1.31 -10.01 -13.42
CA TYR A 140 1.57 -9.21 -12.22
C TYR A 140 2.79 -9.70 -11.44
N MET A 141 3.36 -10.86 -11.81
CA MET A 141 4.43 -11.50 -11.07
C MET A 141 5.81 -11.11 -11.60
N ARG A 142 6.77 -10.93 -10.68
CA ARG A 142 8.19 -10.81 -11.05
C ARG A 142 8.77 -12.15 -11.48
N PHE A 143 8.21 -13.25 -10.98
CA PHE A 143 8.63 -14.61 -11.32
C PHE A 143 7.51 -15.59 -11.05
N THR A 144 7.35 -16.58 -11.93
CA THR A 144 6.47 -17.73 -11.74
C THR A 144 7.25 -19.02 -11.99
N SER A 145 7.07 -20.03 -11.15
CA SER A 145 7.72 -21.33 -11.33
C SER A 145 6.92 -22.46 -10.70
N GLN A 146 6.95 -23.62 -11.35
CA GLN A 146 6.52 -24.87 -10.75
C GLN A 146 7.64 -25.45 -9.89
N ILE A 147 7.31 -25.99 -8.73
CA ILE A 147 8.18 -26.87 -7.94
C ILE A 147 7.93 -28.29 -8.43
N GLU A 148 8.94 -28.92 -9.03
CA GLU A 148 8.82 -30.21 -9.68
C GLU A 148 9.29 -31.37 -8.81
N SER A 149 10.03 -31.11 -7.74
CA SER A 149 10.40 -32.11 -6.70
C SER A 149 10.84 -31.44 -5.42
N GLY A 150 10.79 -32.18 -4.31
CA GLY A 150 11.29 -31.72 -3.01
C GLY A 150 12.79 -31.38 -3.04
N LYS A 151 13.58 -32.00 -3.91
CA LYS A 151 15.03 -31.76 -4.01
C LYS A 151 15.39 -30.38 -4.54
N VAL A 152 14.57 -29.82 -5.44
CA VAL A 152 14.82 -28.50 -6.06
C VAL A 152 14.07 -27.37 -5.34
N ALA A 153 13.10 -27.68 -4.48
CA ALA A 153 12.29 -26.70 -3.77
C ALA A 153 13.12 -25.60 -3.08
N PRO A 154 14.23 -25.91 -2.35
CA PRO A 154 15.02 -24.89 -1.70
C PRO A 154 15.61 -23.85 -2.67
N GLN A 155 16.16 -24.29 -3.82
CA GLN A 155 16.71 -23.38 -4.82
C GLN A 155 15.63 -22.50 -5.47
N VAL A 156 14.47 -23.09 -5.79
CA VAL A 156 13.35 -22.36 -6.41
C VAL A 156 12.83 -21.28 -5.45
N ILE A 157 12.67 -21.58 -4.16
CA ILE A 157 12.24 -20.63 -3.13
C ILE A 157 13.24 -19.48 -2.98
N HIS A 158 14.53 -19.81 -2.82
CA HIS A 158 15.55 -18.76 -2.67
C HIS A 158 15.67 -17.88 -3.92
N ARG A 159 15.58 -18.47 -5.13
CA ARG A 159 15.58 -17.71 -6.38
C ARG A 159 14.34 -16.81 -6.47
N ALA A 160 13.16 -17.30 -6.14
CA ALA A 160 11.94 -16.52 -6.15
C ALA A 160 12.05 -15.31 -5.20
N LEU A 161 12.55 -15.52 -3.98
CA LEU A 161 12.73 -14.44 -3.00
C LEU A 161 13.84 -13.46 -3.40
N GLN A 162 14.93 -13.94 -4.01
CA GLN A 162 15.97 -13.08 -4.56
C GLN A 162 15.39 -12.11 -5.61
N ILE A 163 14.52 -12.61 -6.49
CA ILE A 163 13.83 -11.79 -7.50
C ILE A 163 12.82 -10.85 -6.83
N ALA A 164 11.99 -11.35 -5.91
CA ALA A 164 10.97 -10.55 -5.23
C ALA A 164 11.56 -9.34 -4.49
N THR A 165 12.76 -9.49 -3.92
CA THR A 165 13.42 -8.46 -3.10
C THR A 165 14.40 -7.58 -3.89
N SER A 166 14.69 -7.92 -5.14
CA SER A 166 15.49 -7.08 -6.06
C SER A 166 14.61 -6.00 -6.72
N GLN A 167 15.18 -4.82 -7.01
CA GLN A 167 14.44 -3.75 -7.70
C GLN A 167 14.20 -4.11 -9.17
N PRO A 168 12.99 -3.80 -9.70
CA PRO A 168 11.79 -3.34 -9.00
C PRO A 168 11.14 -4.50 -8.23
N LYS A 169 11.05 -4.37 -6.90
CA LYS A 169 10.47 -5.39 -6.01
C LYS A 169 9.06 -5.77 -6.44
N GLY A 170 8.58 -6.93 -6.01
CA GLY A 170 7.20 -7.32 -6.26
C GLY A 170 6.90 -8.78 -5.94
N PRO A 171 5.66 -9.23 -6.20
CA PRO A 171 5.23 -10.57 -5.87
C PRO A 171 5.86 -11.62 -6.79
N VAL A 172 6.01 -12.83 -6.25
CA VAL A 172 6.40 -14.04 -6.98
C VAL A 172 5.41 -15.16 -6.70
N TYR A 173 5.20 -16.02 -7.68
CA TYR A 173 4.21 -17.09 -7.59
C TYR A 173 4.87 -18.45 -7.84
N LEU A 174 4.76 -19.34 -6.86
CA LEU A 174 5.19 -20.73 -6.93
C LEU A 174 3.98 -21.65 -6.84
N TRP A 175 4.04 -22.78 -7.51
CA TRP A 175 2.99 -23.78 -7.42
C TRP A 175 3.56 -25.20 -7.54
N ALA A 176 2.83 -26.18 -7.01
CA ALA A 176 3.21 -27.58 -7.13
C ALA A 176 1.97 -28.48 -7.19
N ARG A 177 2.07 -29.58 -7.96
CA ARG A 177 1.08 -30.67 -7.93
C ARG A 177 1.12 -31.38 -6.57
N ARG A 178 -0.03 -31.90 -6.11
CA ARG A 178 -0.14 -32.52 -4.79
C ARG A 178 0.84 -33.68 -4.61
N GLU A 179 1.02 -34.55 -5.63
CA GLU A 179 1.98 -35.67 -5.58
C GLU A 179 3.42 -35.22 -5.32
N VAL A 180 3.84 -34.09 -5.89
CA VAL A 180 5.16 -33.52 -5.64
C VAL A 180 5.34 -33.14 -4.19
N MET A 181 4.32 -32.57 -3.56
CA MET A 181 4.35 -32.16 -2.16
C MET A 181 4.24 -33.34 -1.18
N GLU A 182 3.69 -34.48 -1.64
CA GLU A 182 3.64 -35.75 -0.91
C GLU A 182 4.89 -36.65 -1.14
N GLU A 183 5.84 -36.23 -2.02
CA GLU A 183 7.08 -36.98 -2.25
C GLU A 183 7.81 -37.22 -0.94
N GLU A 184 8.07 -38.50 -0.61
CA GLU A 184 8.82 -38.86 0.60
C GLU A 184 10.28 -38.43 0.46
N VAL A 185 10.81 -37.86 1.54
CA VAL A 185 12.20 -37.42 1.62
C VAL A 185 12.84 -37.91 2.93
N ASP A 186 14.15 -38.03 2.93
CA ASP A 186 14.90 -38.34 4.14
C ASP A 186 15.10 -37.10 5.04
N LEU A 187 15.44 -37.34 6.30
CA LEU A 187 15.70 -36.25 7.26
C LEU A 187 16.85 -35.35 6.81
N ALA A 188 17.84 -35.90 6.11
CA ALA A 188 19.01 -35.15 5.65
C ALA A 188 18.62 -34.11 4.61
N ALA A 189 17.63 -34.42 3.75
CA ALA A 189 17.08 -33.46 2.81
C ALA A 189 16.39 -32.29 3.51
N VAL A 190 15.62 -32.54 4.58
CA VAL A 190 14.95 -31.48 5.39
C VAL A 190 15.97 -30.65 6.17
N GLN A 191 17.04 -31.26 6.65
CA GLN A 191 18.09 -30.57 7.42
C GLN A 191 19.06 -29.77 6.55
N LYS A 192 19.06 -29.99 5.24
CA LYS A 192 19.91 -29.28 4.30
C LYS A 192 19.48 -27.84 4.15
N SER A 193 20.04 -26.99 5.00
CA SER A 193 19.80 -25.54 4.90
C SER A 193 20.60 -24.92 3.75
N ILE A 194 19.98 -23.99 3.03
CA ILE A 194 20.66 -23.10 2.09
C ILE A 194 20.85 -21.75 2.78
N PRO A 195 22.09 -21.29 3.01
CA PRO A 195 22.32 -20.02 3.65
C PRO A 195 21.74 -18.85 2.83
N ARG A 196 20.84 -18.07 3.43
CA ARG A 196 20.20 -16.89 2.80
C ARG A 196 21.24 -15.93 2.21
N GLN A 197 22.40 -15.80 2.85
CA GLN A 197 23.48 -14.89 2.44
C GLN A 197 24.08 -15.25 1.06
N LYS A 198 23.86 -16.47 0.57
CA LYS A 198 24.28 -16.90 -0.77
C LYS A 198 23.28 -16.52 -1.87
N TRP A 199 22.13 -15.97 -1.50
CA TRP A 199 21.05 -15.56 -2.39
C TRP A 199 20.64 -14.09 -2.11
N PRO A 200 21.60 -13.12 -2.16
CA PRO A 200 21.28 -11.74 -1.88
C PRO A 200 20.40 -11.16 -2.99
N SER A 201 19.67 -10.12 -2.67
CA SER A 201 19.06 -9.25 -3.69
C SER A 201 20.15 -8.62 -4.55
N ILE A 202 19.78 -8.18 -5.77
CA ILE A 202 20.69 -7.40 -6.61
C ILE A 202 21.08 -6.12 -5.87
N GLU A 203 22.37 -5.79 -5.87
CA GLU A 203 22.88 -4.55 -5.27
C GLU A 203 22.26 -3.33 -5.97
N PRO A 204 21.74 -2.35 -5.23
CA PRO A 204 21.15 -1.15 -5.82
C PRO A 204 22.17 -0.36 -6.65
N ALA A 205 21.75 0.14 -7.81
CA ALA A 205 22.60 0.99 -8.66
C ALA A 205 22.54 2.44 -8.20
N ALA A 206 23.71 3.13 -8.21
CA ALA A 206 23.81 4.57 -8.00
C ALA A 206 23.79 5.32 -9.35
N LEU A 207 23.53 6.64 -9.30
CA LEU A 207 23.78 7.50 -10.45
C LEU A 207 25.29 7.55 -10.76
N SER A 208 25.63 7.64 -12.06
CA SER A 208 26.99 7.99 -12.40
C SER A 208 27.33 9.42 -11.89
N PRO A 209 28.59 9.71 -11.53
CA PRO A 209 28.98 11.06 -11.12
C PRO A 209 28.65 12.12 -12.17
N THR A 210 28.72 11.78 -13.45
CA THR A 210 28.34 12.69 -14.55
C THR A 210 26.85 12.99 -14.52
N ALA A 211 25.98 11.98 -14.38
CA ALA A 211 24.54 12.18 -14.30
C ALA A 211 24.15 13.03 -13.07
N ALA A 212 24.70 12.72 -11.89
CA ALA A 212 24.47 13.49 -10.68
C ALA A 212 24.87 14.96 -10.83
N ASN A 213 26.05 15.25 -11.41
CA ASN A 213 26.50 16.61 -11.69
C ASN A 213 25.59 17.31 -12.71
N THR A 214 25.17 16.65 -13.78
CA THR A 214 24.28 17.24 -14.80
C THR A 214 22.95 17.65 -14.18
N ILE A 215 22.33 16.77 -13.38
CA ILE A 215 21.08 17.07 -12.68
C ILE A 215 21.27 18.23 -11.68
N ALA A 216 22.33 18.19 -10.86
CA ALA A 216 22.59 19.21 -9.87
C ALA A 216 22.79 20.59 -10.50
N LEU A 217 23.57 20.68 -11.59
CA LEU A 217 23.77 21.95 -12.31
C LEU A 217 22.48 22.45 -12.94
N ALA A 218 21.68 21.57 -13.57
CA ALA A 218 20.41 21.96 -14.13
C ALA A 218 19.47 22.55 -13.06
N LEU A 219 19.38 21.92 -11.87
CA LEU A 219 18.57 22.43 -10.76
C LEU A 219 19.06 23.76 -10.19
N LEU A 220 20.37 23.96 -10.09
CA LEU A 220 20.98 25.20 -9.60
C LEU A 220 20.81 26.35 -10.60
N GLU A 221 20.89 26.10 -11.90
CA GLU A 221 20.74 27.08 -12.99
C GLU A 221 19.28 27.39 -13.31
N ALA A 222 18.33 26.55 -12.87
CA ALA A 222 16.90 26.70 -13.14
C ALA A 222 16.34 28.00 -12.56
N ARG A 223 15.39 28.60 -13.28
CA ARG A 223 14.56 29.72 -12.77
C ARG A 223 13.41 29.19 -11.92
N SER A 224 12.77 28.15 -12.40
CA SER A 224 11.59 27.50 -11.77
C SER A 224 11.78 25.99 -11.72
N PRO A 225 12.68 25.45 -10.87
CA PRO A 225 12.87 24.02 -10.72
C PRO A 225 11.67 23.39 -10.01
N PHE A 226 11.35 22.12 -10.33
CA PHE A 226 10.23 21.40 -9.74
C PHE A 226 10.58 19.93 -9.50
N ILE A 227 10.21 19.38 -8.33
CA ILE A 227 10.36 17.96 -8.00
C ILE A 227 9.00 17.30 -7.91
N ILE A 228 8.86 16.19 -8.65
CA ILE A 228 7.67 15.34 -8.63
C ILE A 228 8.08 13.95 -8.14
N THR A 229 7.38 13.44 -7.12
CA THR A 229 7.60 12.08 -6.61
C THR A 229 6.30 11.35 -6.31
N SER A 230 6.32 10.01 -6.35
CA SER A 230 5.20 9.16 -5.93
C SER A 230 5.62 8.17 -4.86
N HIS A 231 6.79 7.57 -5.01
CA HIS A 231 7.15 6.38 -4.26
C HIS A 231 8.49 6.49 -3.51
N SER A 232 9.18 7.61 -3.57
CA SER A 232 10.48 7.80 -2.90
C SER A 232 10.42 7.51 -1.39
N GLY A 233 9.29 7.78 -0.75
CA GLY A 233 9.04 7.49 0.66
C GLY A 233 8.99 6.00 1.04
N ARG A 234 8.97 5.07 0.07
CA ARG A 234 9.14 3.63 0.36
C ARG A 234 10.51 3.34 0.98
N ASN A 235 11.51 4.13 0.65
CA ASN A 235 12.79 4.13 1.34
C ASN A 235 12.83 5.27 2.35
N HIS A 236 12.58 4.95 3.62
CA HIS A 236 12.51 5.95 4.69
C HIS A 236 13.78 6.82 4.81
N ARG A 237 14.94 6.30 4.41
CA ARG A 237 16.22 7.03 4.44
C ARG A 237 16.32 8.09 3.33
N ALA A 238 15.55 7.93 2.26
CA ALA A 238 15.52 8.91 1.17
C ALA A 238 14.74 10.18 1.54
N VAL A 239 13.79 10.10 2.47
CA VAL A 239 12.92 11.21 2.85
C VAL A 239 13.68 12.45 3.34
N PRO A 240 14.60 12.35 4.33
CA PRO A 240 15.39 13.52 4.74
C PRO A 240 16.29 14.06 3.61
N LEU A 241 16.85 13.20 2.77
CA LEU A 241 17.71 13.65 1.66
C LEU A 241 16.93 14.42 0.58
N LEU A 242 15.66 14.06 0.36
CA LEU A 242 14.78 14.79 -0.55
C LEU A 242 14.43 16.17 0.03
N ALA A 243 14.13 16.24 1.32
CA ALA A 243 13.89 17.51 2.02
C ALA A 243 15.15 18.40 2.00
N ASP A 244 16.34 17.82 2.20
CA ASP A 244 17.62 18.53 2.11
C ASP A 244 17.86 19.09 0.70
N LEU A 245 17.66 18.28 -0.36
CA LEU A 245 17.76 18.75 -1.75
C LEU A 245 16.83 19.94 -2.01
N SER A 246 15.56 19.79 -1.63
CA SER A 246 14.57 20.85 -1.75
C SER A 246 14.99 22.12 -1.02
N THR A 247 15.53 21.97 0.21
CA THR A 247 16.02 23.09 1.00
C THR A 247 17.24 23.75 0.38
N MET A 248 18.24 22.97 -0.05
CA MET A 248 19.50 23.52 -0.59
C MET A 248 19.27 24.40 -1.81
N VAL A 249 18.33 24.05 -2.68
CA VAL A 249 18.11 24.75 -3.96
C VAL A 249 16.85 25.62 -3.96
N GLY A 250 15.97 25.50 -2.94
CA GLY A 250 14.67 26.18 -2.91
C GLY A 250 13.74 25.64 -3.99
N ILE A 251 13.44 24.32 -3.96
CA ILE A 251 12.63 23.65 -4.99
C ILE A 251 11.32 23.18 -4.38
N PRO A 252 10.16 23.51 -4.99
CA PRO A 252 8.87 22.94 -4.58
C PRO A 252 8.82 21.42 -4.87
N VAL A 253 8.24 20.67 -3.95
CA VAL A 253 8.05 19.22 -4.04
C VAL A 253 6.57 18.88 -4.01
N VAL A 254 6.08 18.14 -5.00
CA VAL A 254 4.73 17.57 -5.01
C VAL A 254 4.77 16.06 -4.90
N ALA A 255 3.83 15.49 -4.16
CA ALA A 255 3.62 14.04 -4.10
C ALA A 255 2.42 13.64 -4.98
N VAL A 256 2.69 12.96 -6.10
CA VAL A 256 1.67 12.50 -7.06
C VAL A 256 1.32 11.05 -6.78
N CYS A 257 0.07 10.75 -6.44
CA CYS A 257 -0.40 9.41 -6.10
C CYS A 257 0.54 8.69 -5.10
N PRO A 258 0.90 9.33 -3.97
CA PRO A 258 1.96 8.82 -3.10
C PRO A 258 1.59 7.47 -2.46
N SER A 259 2.55 6.54 -2.40
CA SER A 259 2.38 5.28 -1.68
C SER A 259 2.90 5.31 -0.25
N ALA A 260 3.70 6.30 0.11
CA ALA A 260 4.26 6.53 1.43
C ALA A 260 4.64 8.00 1.61
N VAL A 261 4.93 8.44 2.83
CA VAL A 261 5.43 9.79 3.13
C VAL A 261 6.75 10.02 2.42
N ALA A 262 6.76 10.88 1.42
CA ALA A 262 7.95 11.21 0.63
C ALA A 262 8.71 12.43 1.18
N VAL A 263 8.00 13.35 1.84
CA VAL A 263 8.49 14.57 2.48
C VAL A 263 7.64 14.79 3.73
N PRO A 264 8.21 15.27 4.87
CA PRO A 264 7.39 15.68 6.01
C PRO A 264 6.36 16.74 5.62
N PHE A 265 5.14 16.64 6.16
CA PHE A 265 4.09 17.61 5.83
C PHE A 265 4.50 19.05 6.15
N SER A 266 5.22 19.27 7.26
CA SER A 266 5.69 20.59 7.69
C SER A 266 6.86 21.15 6.87
N HIS A 267 7.36 20.41 5.86
CA HIS A 267 8.46 20.91 5.04
C HIS A 267 8.03 22.16 4.25
N PRO A 268 8.69 23.33 4.40
CA PRO A 268 8.18 24.60 3.89
C PRO A 268 8.13 24.71 2.37
N HIS A 269 8.72 23.78 1.64
CA HIS A 269 8.66 23.72 0.17
C HIS A 269 7.78 22.58 -0.33
N PHE A 270 7.04 21.92 0.56
CA PHE A 270 6.08 20.91 0.16
C PHE A 270 4.79 21.59 -0.31
N VAL A 271 4.38 21.34 -1.57
CA VAL A 271 3.26 22.01 -2.23
C VAL A 271 2.01 21.13 -2.38
N GLY A 272 1.98 19.99 -1.68
CA GLY A 272 0.78 19.17 -1.53
C GLY A 272 0.77 17.84 -2.27
N PHE A 273 -0.42 17.26 -2.30
CA PHE A 273 -0.70 15.93 -2.86
C PHE A 273 -1.66 16.02 -4.03
N THR A 274 -1.48 15.15 -5.03
CA THR A 274 -2.43 15.02 -6.13
C THR A 274 -2.77 13.56 -6.40
N TYR A 275 -4.02 13.29 -6.80
CA TYR A 275 -4.49 11.96 -7.15
C TYR A 275 -5.50 12.00 -8.31
N LEU A 276 -6.77 12.39 -8.06
CA LEU A 276 -7.81 12.40 -9.08
C LEU A 276 -7.84 13.68 -9.91
N ASN A 277 -7.38 14.78 -9.34
CA ASN A 277 -7.36 16.08 -10.01
C ASN A 277 -5.99 16.36 -10.60
N GLY A 278 -5.86 16.26 -11.90
CA GLY A 278 -4.61 16.55 -12.61
C GLY A 278 -4.15 18.01 -12.58
N HIS A 279 -4.93 18.90 -11.95
CA HIS A 279 -4.61 20.34 -11.87
C HIS A 279 -4.07 20.80 -10.52
N SER A 280 -3.97 19.92 -9.51
CA SER A 280 -3.65 20.33 -8.14
C SER A 280 -2.23 20.93 -7.96
N HIS A 281 -1.30 20.69 -8.90
CA HIS A 281 0.03 21.29 -8.91
C HIS A 281 0.33 22.06 -10.21
N SER A 282 -0.73 22.55 -10.83
CA SER A 282 -0.71 23.02 -12.23
C SER A 282 0.18 24.23 -12.46
N HIS A 283 0.22 25.19 -11.55
CA HIS A 283 1.04 26.39 -11.72
C HIS A 283 2.53 26.09 -11.65
N HIS A 284 2.99 25.29 -10.68
CA HIS A 284 4.38 24.86 -10.61
C HIS A 284 4.81 24.07 -11.85
N LEU A 285 3.97 23.15 -12.33
CA LEU A 285 4.25 22.37 -13.53
C LEU A 285 4.30 23.24 -14.79
N ALA A 286 3.37 24.19 -14.90
CA ALA A 286 3.28 25.09 -16.06
C ALA A 286 4.46 26.07 -16.15
N GLU A 287 5.05 26.46 -15.01
CA GLU A 287 6.15 27.40 -14.93
C GLU A 287 7.53 26.72 -14.93
N ALA A 288 7.57 25.41 -14.65
CA ALA A 288 8.82 24.69 -14.50
C ALA A 288 9.68 24.70 -15.77
N ASP A 289 10.93 25.13 -15.65
CA ASP A 289 11.96 25.04 -16.70
C ASP A 289 12.88 23.81 -16.51
N VAL A 290 12.95 23.27 -15.28
CA VAL A 290 13.65 22.03 -14.95
C VAL A 290 12.74 21.17 -14.04
N ILE A 291 12.49 19.94 -14.43
CA ILE A 291 11.67 18.99 -13.68
C ILE A 291 12.51 17.77 -13.33
N LEU A 292 12.57 17.45 -12.04
CA LEU A 292 13.15 16.20 -11.54
C LEU A 292 12.05 15.25 -11.08
N VAL A 293 11.88 14.14 -11.79
CA VAL A 293 10.92 13.09 -11.48
C VAL A 293 11.63 11.96 -10.73
N LEU A 294 11.15 11.67 -9.51
CA LEU A 294 11.76 10.68 -8.61
C LEU A 294 10.75 9.58 -8.27
N ASP A 295 11.03 8.34 -8.67
CA ASP A 295 10.17 7.16 -8.40
C ASP A 295 8.67 7.46 -8.62
N SER A 296 8.30 7.98 -9.79
CA SER A 296 6.92 8.25 -10.17
C SER A 296 6.56 7.53 -11.45
N ASP A 297 5.46 6.77 -11.42
CA ASP A 297 4.99 6.04 -12.60
C ASP A 297 4.29 6.95 -13.62
N VAL A 298 3.49 7.91 -13.15
CA VAL A 298 2.77 8.89 -13.97
C VAL A 298 2.85 10.26 -13.29
N PRO A 299 3.88 11.07 -13.56
CA PRO A 299 4.10 12.34 -12.86
C PRO A 299 3.11 13.46 -13.23
N TRP A 300 2.48 13.39 -14.40
CA TRP A 300 1.41 14.30 -14.85
C TRP A 300 0.51 13.63 -15.87
N ILE A 301 -0.66 14.20 -16.11
CA ILE A 301 -1.60 13.74 -17.13
C ILE A 301 -1.44 14.61 -18.37
N THR A 302 -0.75 14.11 -19.38
CA THR A 302 -0.36 14.84 -20.60
C THR A 302 -1.56 15.49 -21.33
N GLY A 303 -2.70 14.79 -21.38
CA GLY A 303 -3.90 15.30 -22.02
C GLY A 303 -4.61 16.43 -21.25
N THR A 304 -4.28 16.63 -19.97
CA THR A 304 -4.89 17.65 -19.11
C THR A 304 -3.92 18.80 -18.89
N GLN A 305 -2.68 18.49 -18.54
CA GLN A 305 -1.66 19.48 -18.23
C GLN A 305 -0.25 18.93 -18.46
N PRO A 306 0.32 19.08 -19.66
CA PRO A 306 1.72 18.78 -19.90
C PRO A 306 2.63 19.87 -19.30
N PRO A 307 3.91 19.57 -19.04
CA PRO A 307 4.92 20.59 -18.77
C PRO A 307 5.13 21.48 -20.01
N ARG A 308 5.88 22.54 -19.84
CA ARG A 308 6.32 23.40 -20.97
C ARG A 308 7.12 22.57 -21.98
N PRO A 309 6.98 22.84 -23.28
CA PRO A 309 7.74 22.09 -24.31
C PRO A 309 9.26 22.25 -24.22
N ASP A 310 9.74 23.33 -23.62
CA ASP A 310 11.16 23.65 -23.43
C ASP A 310 11.69 23.28 -22.03
N ALA A 311 10.86 22.66 -21.18
CA ALA A 311 11.29 22.18 -19.88
C ALA A 311 12.29 21.02 -20.01
N ARG A 312 13.38 21.10 -19.26
CA ARG A 312 14.36 20.02 -19.13
C ARG A 312 13.84 19.01 -18.12
N VAL A 313 13.65 17.77 -18.52
CA VAL A 313 13.10 16.71 -17.65
C VAL A 313 14.15 15.64 -17.37
N PHE A 314 14.36 15.35 -16.09
CA PHE A 314 15.24 14.30 -15.60
C PHE A 314 14.40 13.27 -14.83
N VAL A 315 14.52 11.99 -15.17
CA VAL A 315 13.79 10.90 -14.54
C VAL A 315 14.75 9.94 -13.86
N VAL A 316 14.54 9.72 -12.57
CA VAL A 316 15.25 8.70 -11.78
C VAL A 316 14.22 7.72 -11.24
N ASP A 317 14.37 6.45 -11.56
CA ASP A 317 13.46 5.38 -11.10
C ASP A 317 14.26 4.18 -10.57
N SER A 318 13.81 3.66 -9.44
CA SER A 318 14.41 2.51 -8.77
C SER A 318 14.02 1.18 -9.47
N GLY A 319 14.49 1.00 -10.71
CA GLY A 319 14.46 -0.27 -11.41
C GLY A 319 13.57 -0.36 -12.65
N ASP A 320 12.71 0.60 -12.94
CA ASP A 320 11.83 0.57 -14.12
C ASP A 320 11.61 1.96 -14.76
N PRO A 321 12.67 2.65 -15.21
CA PRO A 321 12.54 3.99 -15.78
C PRO A 321 11.73 4.02 -17.09
N LEU A 322 11.65 2.89 -17.82
CA LEU A 322 10.86 2.75 -19.04
C LEU A 322 9.42 2.27 -18.79
N LYS A 323 9.04 2.04 -17.52
CA LYS A 323 7.69 1.61 -17.12
C LYS A 323 7.21 0.30 -17.76
N THR A 324 8.13 -0.59 -18.08
CA THR A 324 7.83 -1.88 -18.73
C THR A 324 7.22 -2.90 -17.77
N ILE A 325 7.66 -2.90 -16.51
CA ILE A 325 7.17 -3.81 -15.46
C ILE A 325 5.92 -3.23 -14.80
N SER A 326 5.89 -1.92 -14.55
CA SER A 326 4.70 -1.25 -14.00
C SER A 326 3.52 -1.17 -14.98
N ALA A 327 3.70 -1.67 -16.22
CA ALA A 327 2.67 -1.75 -17.25
C ALA A 327 1.98 -0.42 -17.60
N VAL A 328 2.69 0.71 -17.43
CA VAL A 328 2.27 2.04 -17.88
C VAL A 328 3.05 2.49 -19.13
N GLY A 329 3.49 1.54 -19.95
CA GLY A 329 4.31 1.77 -21.13
C GLY A 329 3.65 2.59 -22.24
N GLN A 330 2.36 2.91 -22.11
CA GLN A 330 1.69 3.87 -23.01
C GLN A 330 1.88 5.33 -22.56
N TRP A 331 2.39 5.56 -21.33
CA TRP A 331 2.74 6.88 -20.88
C TRP A 331 4.16 7.21 -21.35
N HIS A 332 4.29 8.31 -22.05
CA HIS A 332 5.55 8.77 -22.59
C HIS A 332 5.93 10.10 -21.98
N VAL A 333 7.19 10.24 -21.61
CA VAL A 333 7.78 11.50 -21.17
C VAL A 333 8.98 11.83 -22.05
N ASP A 334 8.98 13.03 -22.60
CA ASP A 334 10.17 13.59 -23.21
C ASP A 334 11.13 13.97 -22.08
N ALA A 335 12.25 13.27 -22.00
CA ALA A 335 13.23 13.48 -20.94
C ALA A 335 14.63 13.64 -21.54
N GLU A 336 15.37 14.60 -21.01
CA GLU A 336 16.80 14.78 -21.34
C GLU A 336 17.61 13.60 -20.82
N MET A 337 17.19 13.01 -19.69
CA MET A 337 17.88 11.87 -19.07
C MET A 337 16.90 10.93 -18.37
N LEU A 338 17.07 9.62 -18.62
CA LEU A 338 16.39 8.54 -17.90
C LEU A 338 17.44 7.72 -17.16
N CYS A 339 17.30 7.64 -15.83
CA CYS A 339 18.26 6.96 -14.96
C CYS A 339 17.60 5.79 -14.23
N ASN A 340 18.21 4.61 -14.34
CA ASN A 340 17.91 3.48 -13.47
C ASN A 340 18.85 3.54 -12.25
N ALA A 341 18.36 4.07 -11.13
CA ALA A 341 19.12 4.17 -9.90
C ALA A 341 18.21 4.12 -8.67
N ASP A 342 18.71 3.52 -7.59
CA ASP A 342 18.04 3.55 -6.30
C ASP A 342 17.89 4.99 -5.81
N ILE A 343 16.71 5.32 -5.32
CA ILE A 343 16.36 6.70 -4.96
C ILE A 343 17.25 7.27 -3.84
N LEU A 344 17.64 6.45 -2.86
CA LEU A 344 18.54 6.88 -1.79
C LEU A 344 19.90 7.24 -2.33
N LEU A 345 20.52 6.34 -3.12
CA LEU A 345 21.85 6.54 -3.70
C LEU A 345 21.85 7.68 -4.74
N ALA A 346 20.74 7.86 -5.44
CA ALA A 346 20.57 8.96 -6.37
C ALA A 346 20.55 10.31 -5.64
N LEU A 347 19.77 10.42 -4.57
CA LEU A 347 19.69 11.64 -3.76
C LEU A 347 21.02 11.94 -3.06
N GLU A 348 21.72 10.93 -2.53
CA GLU A 348 23.08 11.10 -1.97
C GLU A 348 24.03 11.72 -3.02
N GLY A 349 24.02 11.19 -4.25
CA GLY A 349 24.85 11.69 -5.34
C GLY A 349 24.47 13.10 -5.81
N ILE A 350 23.18 13.40 -5.95
CA ILE A 350 22.69 14.72 -6.36
C ILE A 350 23.00 15.76 -5.27
N ASN A 351 22.73 15.46 -4.00
CA ASN A 351 22.98 16.37 -2.88
C ASN A 351 24.47 16.71 -2.78
N ALA A 352 25.36 15.73 -2.87
CA ALA A 352 26.81 15.97 -2.87
C ALA A 352 27.26 16.84 -4.07
N ALA A 353 26.64 16.65 -5.24
CA ALA A 353 26.93 17.48 -6.41
C ALA A 353 26.40 18.91 -6.24
N VAL A 354 25.20 19.08 -5.67
CA VAL A 354 24.65 20.42 -5.34
C VAL A 354 25.56 21.15 -4.35
N GLU A 355 25.97 20.53 -3.25
CA GLU A 355 26.88 21.12 -2.25
C GLU A 355 28.18 21.58 -2.89
N LYS A 356 28.72 20.78 -3.80
CA LYS A 356 29.98 21.12 -4.52
C LYS A 356 29.82 22.34 -5.41
N HIS A 357 28.70 22.49 -6.09
CA HIS A 357 28.50 23.54 -7.09
C HIS A 357 27.76 24.77 -6.56
N ALA A 358 27.01 24.68 -5.46
CA ALA A 358 26.17 25.76 -4.91
C ALA A 358 26.94 27.08 -4.67
N LYS A 359 28.23 27.01 -4.30
CA LYS A 359 29.07 28.18 -4.04
C LYS A 359 29.26 29.11 -5.25
N ASN A 360 29.00 28.62 -6.45
CA ASN A 360 29.16 29.36 -7.71
C ASN A 360 27.81 29.93 -8.22
N HIS A 361 26.75 29.76 -7.48
CA HIS A 361 25.40 30.21 -7.88
C HIS A 361 24.90 31.33 -6.96
N ASP A 362 23.92 32.10 -7.46
CA ASP A 362 23.37 33.24 -6.74
C ASP A 362 22.50 32.79 -5.55
N ALA A 363 23.04 32.91 -4.35
CA ALA A 363 22.33 32.59 -3.12
C ALA A 363 21.06 33.43 -2.94
N GLY A 364 21.01 34.65 -3.47
CA GLY A 364 19.86 35.55 -3.34
C GLY A 364 18.62 35.01 -4.08
N ILE A 365 18.79 34.38 -5.26
CA ILE A 365 17.71 33.77 -6.00
C ILE A 365 17.16 32.54 -5.23
N ILE A 366 18.03 31.75 -4.65
CA ILE A 366 17.64 30.57 -3.85
C ILE A 366 16.86 31.01 -2.61
N ASP A 367 17.35 32.02 -1.89
CA ASP A 367 16.68 32.53 -0.69
C ASP A 367 15.31 33.17 -0.99
N GLN A 368 15.20 33.87 -2.12
CA GLN A 368 13.92 34.40 -2.57
C GLN A 368 12.89 33.28 -2.86
N ARG A 369 13.31 32.20 -3.53
CA ARG A 369 12.45 31.01 -3.77
C ARG A 369 12.02 30.36 -2.47
N ARG A 370 12.97 30.13 -1.53
CA ARG A 370 12.68 29.54 -0.21
C ARG A 370 11.63 30.35 0.54
N THR A 371 11.78 31.68 0.55
CA THR A 371 10.82 32.57 1.23
C THR A 371 9.44 32.50 0.59
N ALA A 372 9.36 32.52 -0.74
CA ALA A 372 8.09 32.44 -1.45
C ALA A 372 7.37 31.10 -1.19
N LEU A 373 8.11 29.97 -1.25
CA LEU A 373 7.55 28.66 -0.99
C LEU A 373 7.09 28.47 0.47
N ALA A 374 7.85 29.00 1.43
CA ALA A 374 7.46 28.97 2.84
C ALA A 374 6.15 29.75 3.07
N THR A 375 6.00 30.92 2.46
CA THR A 375 4.77 31.70 2.54
C THR A 375 3.59 30.96 1.91
N GLU A 376 3.77 30.36 0.71
CA GLU A 376 2.75 29.57 0.04
C GLU A 376 2.32 28.37 0.90
N HIS A 377 3.28 27.69 1.51
CA HIS A 377 3.02 26.55 2.41
C HIS A 377 2.23 27.00 3.65
N GLU A 378 2.60 28.10 4.30
CA GLU A 378 1.87 28.65 5.44
C GLU A 378 0.43 29.03 5.07
N GLU A 379 0.20 29.68 3.94
CA GLU A 379 -1.13 30.03 3.45
C GLU A 379 -1.98 28.77 3.20
N TRP A 380 -1.38 27.73 2.59
CA TRP A 380 -2.04 26.45 2.40
C TRP A 380 -2.43 25.80 3.72
N VAL A 381 -1.53 25.72 4.71
CA VAL A 381 -1.82 25.17 6.05
C VAL A 381 -2.94 25.93 6.73
N HIS A 382 -2.94 27.27 6.69
CA HIS A 382 -4.03 28.09 7.21
C HIS A 382 -5.38 27.80 6.52
N SER A 383 -5.36 27.56 5.22
CA SER A 383 -6.58 27.18 4.48
C SER A 383 -7.14 25.83 4.95
N LEU A 384 -6.26 24.85 5.23
CA LEU A 384 -6.66 23.55 5.79
C LEU A 384 -7.24 23.68 7.19
N ASP A 385 -6.62 24.50 8.07
CA ASP A 385 -7.14 24.77 9.42
C ASP A 385 -8.54 25.39 9.35
N HIS A 386 -8.73 26.33 8.46
CA HIS A 386 -10.05 26.96 8.25
C HIS A 386 -11.11 25.94 7.82
N LEU A 387 -10.76 25.00 6.92
CA LEU A 387 -11.67 23.93 6.50
C LEU A 387 -12.01 22.97 7.63
N GLU A 388 -11.02 22.61 8.46
CA GLU A 388 -11.21 21.72 9.64
C GLU A 388 -12.14 22.35 10.69
N ASP A 389 -12.08 23.67 10.88
CA ASP A 389 -12.82 24.38 11.93
C ASP A 389 -14.17 24.94 11.48
N THR A 390 -14.43 24.94 10.17
CA THR A 390 -15.70 25.43 9.60
C THR A 390 -16.77 24.32 9.67
N TRP A 391 -17.52 24.29 10.77
CA TRP A 391 -18.59 23.31 11.05
C TRP A 391 -19.97 23.80 10.64
N THR A 392 -20.12 24.96 10.03
CA THR A 392 -21.41 25.62 9.93
C THR A 392 -22.09 25.45 8.60
N SER A 393 -23.32 25.29 8.69
CA SER A 393 -24.50 26.11 8.29
C SER A 393 -24.61 26.50 6.81
N ASN A 394 -23.55 26.48 6.04
CA ASN A 394 -23.59 26.66 4.57
C ASN A 394 -23.82 25.34 3.83
N LEU A 395 -23.80 24.21 4.52
CA LEU A 395 -24.11 22.91 3.94
C LEU A 395 -25.64 22.75 3.93
N GLN A 396 -26.21 22.64 2.76
CA GLN A 396 -27.64 22.35 2.57
C GLN A 396 -28.08 21.07 3.28
N SER A 397 -27.12 20.19 3.64
CA SER A 397 -27.35 18.90 4.28
C SER A 397 -27.26 18.92 5.82
N GLY A 398 -26.60 19.91 6.42
CA GLY A 398 -26.32 19.93 7.87
C GLY A 398 -25.38 18.84 8.35
N ARG A 399 -24.58 18.21 7.48
CA ARG A 399 -23.63 17.13 7.78
C ARG A 399 -22.22 17.65 7.97
N ALA A 400 -21.35 16.83 8.59
CA ALA A 400 -19.92 17.11 8.70
C ALA A 400 -19.23 17.01 7.34
N THR A 401 -18.23 17.85 7.12
CA THR A 401 -17.33 17.72 5.98
C THR A 401 -16.20 16.75 6.30
N LEU A 402 -15.54 16.25 5.27
CA LEU A 402 -14.37 15.40 5.44
C LEU A 402 -13.23 16.11 6.22
N PRO A 403 -12.85 17.37 5.93
CA PRO A 403 -11.90 18.12 6.74
C PRO A 403 -12.26 18.20 8.22
N ASN A 404 -13.54 18.40 8.57
CA ASN A 404 -13.99 18.44 9.96
C ASN A 404 -13.67 17.11 10.68
N VAL A 405 -14.05 15.97 10.07
CA VAL A 405 -13.84 14.64 10.66
C VAL A 405 -12.35 14.32 10.82
N LEU A 406 -11.55 14.57 9.77
CA LEU A 406 -10.11 14.27 9.78
C LEU A 406 -9.35 15.20 10.74
N GLY A 407 -9.71 16.48 10.83
CA GLY A 407 -9.13 17.42 11.78
C GLY A 407 -9.41 17.00 13.24
N VAL A 408 -10.64 16.56 13.55
CA VAL A 408 -10.96 16.01 14.88
C VAL A 408 -10.16 14.73 15.14
N LEU A 409 -10.09 13.83 14.15
CA LEU A 409 -9.36 12.57 14.29
C LEU A 409 -7.88 12.83 14.60
N ARG A 410 -7.21 13.68 13.84
CA ARG A 410 -5.81 14.04 14.05
C ARG A 410 -5.56 14.61 15.43
N ARG A 411 -6.32 15.65 15.83
CA ARG A 411 -6.18 16.29 17.14
C ARG A 411 -6.47 15.33 18.30
N THR A 412 -7.45 14.44 18.16
CA THR A 412 -7.77 13.44 19.18
C THR A 412 -6.62 12.42 19.33
N ILE A 413 -6.06 11.95 18.22
CA ILE A 413 -4.90 11.05 18.25
C ILE A 413 -3.71 11.73 18.94
N GLU A 414 -3.41 12.98 18.56
CA GLU A 414 -2.33 13.76 19.19
C GLU A 414 -2.49 13.91 20.70
N GLN A 415 -3.73 14.02 21.18
CA GLN A 415 -4.03 14.19 22.62
C GLN A 415 -4.02 12.88 23.39
N GLN A 416 -4.53 11.79 22.80
CA GLN A 416 -4.80 10.54 23.52
C GLN A 416 -3.68 9.51 23.41
N THR A 417 -2.77 9.62 22.41
CA THR A 417 -1.66 8.68 22.31
C THR A 417 -0.58 8.97 23.35
N PRO A 418 0.11 7.94 23.87
CA PRO A 418 1.18 8.12 24.86
C PRO A 418 2.31 9.04 24.40
N SER A 419 2.61 9.06 23.10
CA SER A 419 3.63 9.95 22.53
C SER A 419 3.16 11.40 22.36
N HIS A 420 1.88 11.69 22.59
CA HIS A 420 1.25 13.01 22.36
C HIS A 420 1.58 13.60 20.98
N GLY A 421 1.44 12.76 19.93
CA GLY A 421 1.73 13.18 18.57
C GLY A 421 1.52 12.04 17.56
N LEU A 422 1.87 12.30 16.30
CA LEU A 422 1.70 11.36 15.19
C LEU A 422 2.95 10.49 14.90
N GLN A 423 4.02 10.61 15.69
CA GLN A 423 5.32 9.97 15.43
C GLN A 423 5.25 8.44 15.48
N LYS A 424 4.32 7.89 16.28
CA LYS A 424 4.12 6.44 16.43
C LYS A 424 2.74 5.98 15.94
N ILE A 425 2.21 6.66 14.95
CA ILE A 425 0.94 6.34 14.33
C ILE A 425 1.19 5.81 12.93
N LEU A 426 0.42 4.81 12.53
CA LEU A 426 0.36 4.35 11.15
C LEU A 426 -1.02 4.62 10.57
N VAL A 427 -1.09 5.43 9.55
CA VAL A 427 -2.30 5.68 8.76
C VAL A 427 -2.27 4.83 7.49
N LEU A 428 -3.29 4.02 7.30
CA LEU A 428 -3.55 3.27 6.07
C LEU A 428 -4.63 4.00 5.29
N ASN A 429 -4.23 4.73 4.24
CA ASN A 429 -5.15 5.55 3.46
C ASN A 429 -5.71 4.78 2.26
N GLU A 430 -7.00 4.49 2.29
CA GLU A 430 -7.77 3.94 1.17
C GLU A 430 -9.05 4.77 0.94
N GLY A 431 -8.95 6.07 1.11
CA GLY A 431 -10.06 7.01 0.91
C GLY A 431 -10.42 7.27 -0.54
N ILE A 432 -9.77 6.69 -1.50
CA ILE A 432 -9.83 6.80 -2.96
C ILE A 432 -10.19 8.20 -3.47
N SER A 433 -11.49 8.56 -3.57
CA SER A 433 -11.93 9.90 -4.00
C SER A 433 -11.58 11.02 -3.01
N ASN A 434 -11.25 10.65 -1.78
CA ASN A 434 -10.85 11.53 -0.69
C ASN A 434 -9.34 11.39 -0.36
N TYR A 435 -8.60 10.70 -1.21
CA TYR A 435 -7.21 10.35 -1.00
C TYR A 435 -6.29 11.55 -0.67
N PRO A 436 -6.29 12.66 -1.45
CA PRO A 436 -5.51 13.83 -1.10
C PRO A 436 -5.93 14.44 0.24
N ALA A 437 -7.24 14.56 0.50
CA ALA A 437 -7.72 15.16 1.73
C ALA A 437 -7.27 14.38 2.99
N VAL A 438 -7.15 13.05 2.92
CA VAL A 438 -6.59 12.27 4.03
C VAL A 438 -5.11 12.62 4.26
N TRP A 439 -4.33 12.80 3.19
CA TRP A 439 -2.95 13.25 3.31
C TRP A 439 -2.87 14.68 3.88
N ASP A 440 -3.66 15.60 3.34
CA ASP A 440 -3.68 17.01 3.72
C ASP A 440 -4.04 17.22 5.20
N HIS A 441 -5.01 16.48 5.71
CA HIS A 441 -5.54 16.69 7.06
C HIS A 441 -4.95 15.78 8.14
N MET A 442 -4.37 14.62 7.76
CA MET A 442 -3.60 13.80 8.71
C MET A 442 -2.19 14.33 8.95
N ARG A 443 -1.64 15.13 8.05
CA ARG A 443 -0.40 15.92 8.21
C ARG A 443 0.77 15.08 8.72
N THR A 444 1.05 13.96 8.06
CA THR A 444 2.03 13.00 8.55
C THR A 444 3.46 13.49 8.32
N GLU A 445 4.26 13.53 9.39
CA GLU A 445 5.63 14.02 9.42
C GLU A 445 6.68 12.90 9.23
N VAL A 446 6.35 11.69 9.66
CA VAL A 446 7.34 10.63 9.86
C VAL A 446 7.34 9.66 8.70
N PRO A 447 8.51 9.31 8.15
CA PRO A 447 8.61 8.25 7.17
C PRO A 447 7.98 6.95 7.66
N GLY A 448 7.08 6.38 6.85
CA GLY A 448 6.30 5.19 7.22
C GLY A 448 5.14 5.44 8.19
N GLY A 449 4.81 6.71 8.49
CA GLY A 449 3.62 7.07 9.29
C GLY A 449 2.31 7.04 8.51
N GLN A 450 2.38 7.13 7.19
CA GLN A 450 1.22 6.98 6.31
C GLN A 450 1.61 6.23 5.05
N ILE A 451 0.81 5.22 4.69
CA ILE A 451 1.02 4.38 3.51
C ILE A 451 -0.30 4.10 2.80
N THR A 452 -0.19 3.64 1.56
CA THR A 452 -1.31 3.19 0.73
C THR A 452 -1.00 1.86 0.09
N SER A 453 -1.97 1.29 -0.64
CA SER A 453 -1.77 0.04 -1.38
C SER A 453 -0.69 0.15 -2.47
N GLY A 454 -0.45 1.36 -2.97
CA GLY A 454 0.37 1.59 -4.17
C GLY A 454 -0.32 1.24 -5.49
N GLY A 455 -1.47 0.55 -5.43
CA GLY A 455 -2.34 0.23 -6.55
C GLY A 455 -3.70 0.91 -6.46
N SER A 456 -4.67 0.45 -7.22
CA SER A 456 -6.01 1.04 -7.31
C SER A 456 -7.16 0.05 -7.04
N SER A 457 -6.87 -1.20 -6.69
CA SER A 457 -7.91 -2.15 -6.30
C SER A 457 -8.40 -1.84 -4.88
N LEU A 458 -9.72 -1.84 -4.70
CA LEU A 458 -10.35 -1.61 -3.41
C LEU A 458 -10.18 -2.81 -2.46
N GLY A 459 -10.32 -2.55 -1.15
CA GLY A 459 -10.34 -3.59 -0.11
C GLY A 459 -8.99 -3.86 0.54
N TRP A 460 -8.03 -2.94 0.45
CA TRP A 460 -6.70 -3.12 1.00
C TRP A 460 -6.59 -2.74 2.48
N GLY A 461 -7.10 -1.58 2.90
CA GLY A 461 -6.78 -0.95 4.19
C GLY A 461 -7.08 -1.82 5.40
N LEU A 462 -8.21 -2.53 5.39
CA LEU A 462 -8.63 -3.35 6.53
C LEU A 462 -7.69 -4.53 6.80
N ALA A 463 -7.41 -5.33 5.78
CA ALA A 463 -6.54 -6.51 5.94
C ALA A 463 -5.07 -6.13 6.08
N ALA A 464 -4.64 -5.04 5.42
CA ALA A 464 -3.30 -4.48 5.59
C ALA A 464 -3.04 -4.04 7.04
N ALA A 465 -4.06 -3.54 7.76
CA ALA A 465 -3.95 -3.19 9.18
C ALA A 465 -3.60 -4.40 10.05
N ILE A 466 -4.17 -5.58 9.77
CA ILE A 466 -3.82 -6.82 10.45
C ILE A 466 -2.34 -7.16 10.24
N GLY A 467 -1.90 -7.17 8.98
CA GLY A 467 -0.51 -7.46 8.61
C GLY A 467 0.46 -6.46 9.21
N ALA A 468 0.12 -5.17 9.14
CA ALA A 468 0.90 -4.10 9.74
C ALA A 468 1.02 -4.25 11.26
N HIS A 469 -0.06 -4.58 11.96
CA HIS A 469 -0.04 -4.84 13.40
C HIS A 469 0.90 -6.01 13.75
N MET A 470 0.81 -7.11 13.00
CA MET A 470 1.66 -8.29 13.22
C MET A 470 3.14 -8.00 12.93
N GLY A 471 3.44 -7.17 11.94
CA GLY A 471 4.80 -6.79 11.55
C GLY A 471 5.41 -5.68 12.39
N ALA A 472 4.59 -4.85 13.01
CA ALA A 472 5.04 -3.63 13.67
C ALA A 472 5.91 -3.86 14.93
N GLY A 473 5.77 -5.01 15.62
CA GLY A 473 6.56 -5.33 16.80
C GLY A 473 6.51 -4.25 17.90
N GLY A 474 5.40 -3.52 18.03
CA GLY A 474 5.24 -2.42 18.98
C GLY A 474 5.74 -1.06 18.48
N LYS A 475 6.15 -0.94 17.22
CA LYS A 475 6.61 0.33 16.61
C LYS A 475 5.51 1.41 16.64
N TYR A 476 4.25 1.02 16.41
CA TYR A 476 3.12 1.94 16.40
C TYR A 476 2.26 1.77 17.65
N GLU A 477 1.86 2.89 18.22
CA GLU A 477 0.91 2.96 19.34
C GLU A 477 -0.52 2.76 18.85
N LEU A 478 -0.83 3.29 17.65
CA LEU A 478 -2.13 3.18 17.00
C LEU A 478 -1.95 2.95 15.49
N ILE A 479 -2.77 2.04 14.95
CA ILE A 479 -2.92 1.83 13.51
C ILE A 479 -4.33 2.27 13.13
N VAL A 480 -4.44 3.14 12.13
CA VAL A 480 -5.70 3.72 11.66
C VAL A 480 -5.91 3.40 10.19
N ALA A 481 -6.95 2.66 9.86
CA ALA A 481 -7.39 2.44 8.48
C ALA A 481 -8.50 3.46 8.14
N ILE A 482 -8.21 4.40 7.24
CA ILE A 482 -9.18 5.36 6.72
C ILE A 482 -9.61 4.87 5.34
N VAL A 483 -10.87 4.45 5.24
CA VAL A 483 -11.41 3.76 4.05
C VAL A 483 -12.72 4.39 3.60
N GLY A 484 -13.01 4.37 2.29
CA GLY A 484 -14.36 4.68 1.80
C GLY A 484 -15.36 3.56 2.12
N ASP A 485 -16.66 3.86 2.08
CA ASP A 485 -17.73 2.89 2.25
C ASP A 485 -17.65 1.73 1.24
N GLY A 486 -17.36 2.02 -0.03
CA GLY A 486 -17.10 1.01 -1.05
C GLY A 486 -15.86 0.17 -0.76
N SER A 487 -14.76 0.80 -0.32
CA SER A 487 -13.52 0.11 0.05
C SER A 487 -13.73 -0.81 1.25
N PHE A 488 -14.53 -0.38 2.23
CA PHE A 488 -14.88 -1.21 3.39
C PHE A 488 -15.57 -2.51 2.97
N LEU A 489 -16.58 -2.43 2.07
CA LEU A 489 -17.28 -3.62 1.58
C LEU A 489 -16.37 -4.53 0.76
N PHE A 490 -15.53 -3.96 -0.10
CA PHE A 490 -14.54 -4.74 -0.87
C PHE A 490 -13.50 -5.43 0.03
N GLY A 491 -13.19 -4.87 1.18
CA GLY A 491 -12.22 -5.39 2.13
C GLY A 491 -12.60 -6.69 2.82
N VAL A 492 -13.75 -7.30 2.49
CA VAL A 492 -14.25 -8.53 3.11
C VAL A 492 -14.25 -8.42 4.64
N PRO A 493 -14.96 -7.44 5.22
CA PRO A 493 -14.89 -7.13 6.64
C PRO A 493 -15.26 -8.30 7.56
N SER A 494 -16.11 -9.23 7.06
CA SER A 494 -16.44 -10.46 7.77
C SER A 494 -15.21 -11.31 8.10
N SER A 495 -14.32 -11.51 7.14
CA SER A 495 -13.06 -12.23 7.34
C SER A 495 -12.05 -11.43 8.15
N VAL A 496 -11.93 -10.12 7.86
CA VAL A 496 -10.96 -9.23 8.52
C VAL A 496 -11.20 -9.16 10.02
N TYR A 497 -12.41 -8.82 10.47
CA TYR A 497 -12.67 -8.66 11.91
C TYR A 497 -12.69 -9.99 12.67
N TRP A 498 -13.02 -11.11 11.98
CA TRP A 498 -12.81 -12.44 12.54
C TRP A 498 -11.32 -12.73 12.79
N ILE A 499 -10.43 -12.44 11.82
CA ILE A 499 -8.99 -12.61 11.96
C ILE A 499 -8.45 -11.69 13.05
N ALA A 500 -8.85 -10.40 13.04
CA ALA A 500 -8.41 -9.42 14.00
C ALA A 500 -8.69 -9.85 15.44
N ARG A 501 -9.89 -10.37 15.71
CA ARG A 501 -10.23 -10.95 17.01
C ARG A 501 -9.40 -12.18 17.33
N ARG A 502 -9.26 -13.11 16.38
CA ARG A 502 -8.56 -14.38 16.60
C ARG A 502 -7.10 -14.18 16.97
N TYR A 503 -6.45 -13.21 16.36
CA TYR A 503 -5.03 -12.94 16.54
C TYR A 503 -4.73 -11.68 17.35
N GLU A 504 -5.75 -11.09 17.95
CA GLU A 504 -5.64 -9.91 18.84
C GLU A 504 -4.87 -8.76 18.17
N THR A 505 -5.30 -8.37 16.97
CA THR A 505 -4.70 -7.27 16.21
C THR A 505 -5.62 -6.04 16.20
N PRO A 506 -5.66 -5.25 17.30
CA PRO A 506 -6.50 -4.08 17.38
C PRO A 506 -6.07 -2.97 16.42
N PHE A 507 -7.03 -2.35 15.75
CA PHE A 507 -6.84 -1.13 14.95
C PHE A 507 -8.12 -0.31 14.87
N LEU A 508 -7.98 0.98 14.57
CA LEU A 508 -9.09 1.89 14.35
C LEU A 508 -9.47 1.89 12.87
N THR A 509 -10.75 1.81 12.57
CA THR A 509 -11.28 2.02 11.21
C THR A 509 -12.19 3.24 11.18
N ILE A 510 -11.88 4.18 10.29
CA ILE A 510 -12.73 5.32 9.96
C ILE A 510 -13.33 5.07 8.57
N VAL A 511 -14.62 4.85 8.50
CA VAL A 511 -15.35 4.67 7.25
C VAL A 511 -15.87 6.03 6.78
N LEU A 512 -15.36 6.51 5.66
CA LEU A 512 -15.82 7.74 5.02
C LEU A 512 -17.06 7.43 4.17
N ASN A 513 -18.23 7.49 4.82
CA ASN A 513 -19.50 7.07 4.24
C ASN A 513 -20.18 8.23 3.50
N ASN A 514 -19.97 8.29 2.21
CA ASN A 514 -20.65 9.23 1.29
C ASN A 514 -21.78 8.57 0.48
N GLY A 515 -22.16 7.35 0.81
CA GLY A 515 -23.28 6.61 0.24
C GLY A 515 -23.02 6.00 -1.13
N GLY A 516 -21.75 5.80 -1.53
CA GLY A 516 -21.45 5.09 -2.78
C GLY A 516 -20.14 5.45 -3.48
N TRP A 517 -20.04 5.12 -4.76
CA TRP A 517 -18.82 5.29 -5.56
C TRP A 517 -18.73 6.69 -6.18
N ARG A 518 -18.02 7.60 -5.55
CA ARG A 518 -17.83 8.98 -6.02
C ARG A 518 -16.94 9.06 -7.27
N SER A 519 -15.90 8.22 -7.39
CA SER A 519 -14.95 8.26 -8.52
C SER A 519 -15.62 8.07 -9.88
N PRO A 520 -16.55 7.13 -10.12
CA PRO A 520 -17.27 7.02 -11.38
C PRO A 520 -18.10 8.25 -11.70
N LYS A 521 -18.74 8.87 -10.69
CA LYS A 521 -19.47 10.13 -10.88
C LYS A 521 -18.55 11.27 -11.32
N LEU A 522 -17.39 11.43 -10.66
CA LEU A 522 -16.41 12.45 -11.04
C LEU A 522 -15.87 12.22 -12.46
N SER A 523 -15.56 10.98 -12.81
CA SER A 523 -15.10 10.61 -14.16
C SER A 523 -16.16 10.91 -15.21
N MET A 524 -17.41 10.55 -14.95
CA MET A 524 -18.54 10.85 -15.84
C MET A 524 -18.72 12.35 -16.04
N LEU A 525 -18.64 13.14 -14.96
CA LEU A 525 -18.74 14.60 -15.03
C LEU A 525 -17.56 15.21 -15.79
N GLY A 526 -16.35 14.67 -15.65
CA GLY A 526 -15.18 15.10 -16.42
C GLY A 526 -15.34 14.88 -17.93
N CYS A 527 -15.92 13.74 -18.32
CA CYS A 527 -16.15 13.41 -19.74
C CYS A 527 -17.43 14.04 -20.32
N HIS A 528 -18.48 14.20 -19.49
CA HIS A 528 -19.80 14.67 -19.90
C HIS A 528 -20.33 15.76 -18.97
N PRO A 529 -19.67 16.94 -18.89
CA PRO A 529 -20.02 18.00 -17.92
C PRO A 529 -21.43 18.58 -18.12
N THR A 530 -21.98 18.50 -19.33
CA THR A 530 -23.33 18.97 -19.68
C THR A 530 -24.26 17.85 -20.14
N GLY A 531 -23.86 16.58 -19.93
CA GLY A 531 -24.62 15.41 -20.35
C GLY A 531 -25.85 15.10 -19.47
N HIS A 532 -26.54 14.01 -19.75
CA HIS A 532 -27.69 13.59 -18.94
C HIS A 532 -27.29 13.30 -17.48
N GLY A 533 -26.15 12.65 -17.25
CA GLY A 533 -25.68 12.32 -15.90
C GLY A 533 -25.34 13.54 -15.05
N SER A 534 -24.93 14.69 -15.65
CA SER A 534 -24.66 15.92 -14.90
C SER A 534 -25.90 16.53 -14.27
N ARG A 535 -27.10 16.11 -14.70
CA ARG A 535 -28.40 16.57 -14.20
C ARG A 535 -29.02 15.61 -13.18
N ALA A 536 -28.37 14.46 -12.91
CA ALA A 536 -28.88 13.51 -11.94
C ALA A 536 -28.84 14.11 -10.53
N ALA A 537 -29.94 13.99 -9.80
CA ALA A 537 -30.11 14.57 -8.47
C ALA A 537 -29.33 13.80 -7.38
N SER A 538 -28.99 12.52 -7.65
CA SER A 538 -28.34 11.65 -6.66
C SER A 538 -27.47 10.58 -7.30
N GLY A 539 -26.57 10.00 -6.52
CA GLY A 539 -25.79 8.82 -6.92
C GLY A 539 -26.67 7.59 -7.22
N ALA A 540 -27.84 7.49 -6.62
CA ALA A 540 -28.79 6.41 -6.90
C ALA A 540 -29.32 6.46 -8.34
N GLU A 541 -29.63 7.65 -8.86
CA GLU A 541 -30.04 7.83 -10.26
C GLU A 541 -28.94 7.45 -11.25
N LEU A 542 -27.67 7.64 -10.87
CA LEU A 542 -26.50 7.24 -11.65
C LEU A 542 -26.10 5.77 -11.44
N SER A 543 -26.83 5.01 -10.62
CA SER A 543 -26.48 3.63 -10.25
C SER A 543 -25.09 3.49 -9.61
N VAL A 544 -24.59 4.52 -8.94
CA VAL A 544 -23.32 4.51 -8.20
C VAL A 544 -23.54 4.65 -6.69
N GLY A 545 -24.76 4.94 -6.24
CA GLY A 545 -25.12 5.06 -4.84
C GLY A 545 -25.52 3.71 -4.21
N PHE A 546 -25.24 3.55 -2.91
CA PHE A 546 -25.65 2.40 -2.07
C PHE A 546 -26.96 2.65 -1.30
N GLY A 547 -27.48 3.88 -1.36
CA GLY A 547 -28.69 4.28 -0.67
C GLY A 547 -29.98 3.88 -1.38
N PRO A 548 -31.17 4.16 -0.77
CA PRO A 548 -31.32 4.98 0.45
C PRO A 548 -30.98 4.25 1.76
N ASN A 549 -30.86 2.91 1.75
CA ASN A 549 -30.64 2.09 2.94
C ASN A 549 -29.21 1.52 2.96
N SER A 550 -28.18 2.38 3.02
CA SER A 550 -26.80 1.93 3.16
C SER A 550 -26.62 1.13 4.46
N PRO A 551 -25.79 0.07 4.45
CA PRO A 551 -25.51 -0.70 5.65
C PRO A 551 -24.97 0.18 6.77
N ASP A 552 -25.16 -0.24 8.01
CA ASP A 552 -24.35 0.25 9.12
C ASP A 552 -23.02 -0.52 9.11
N TYR A 553 -21.99 0.10 8.58
CA TYR A 553 -20.67 -0.53 8.41
C TYR A 553 -20.04 -0.90 9.75
N SER A 554 -20.31 -0.14 10.80
CA SER A 554 -19.82 -0.41 12.15
C SER A 554 -20.37 -1.72 12.70
N GLN A 555 -21.66 -1.99 12.46
CA GLN A 555 -22.33 -3.21 12.94
C GLN A 555 -21.88 -4.47 12.19
N ILE A 556 -21.44 -4.35 10.94
CA ILE A 556 -20.83 -5.48 10.21
C ILE A 556 -19.58 -5.96 10.96
N ALA A 557 -18.73 -5.06 11.42
CA ALA A 557 -17.53 -5.41 12.17
C ALA A 557 -17.83 -6.02 13.54
N VAL A 558 -18.82 -5.46 14.26
CA VAL A 558 -19.27 -5.99 15.54
C VAL A 558 -19.78 -7.42 15.40
N ALA A 559 -20.64 -7.69 14.43
CA ALA A 559 -21.17 -9.02 14.15
C ALA A 559 -20.08 -10.02 13.73
N ALA A 560 -19.19 -9.63 12.82
CA ALA A 560 -18.10 -10.47 12.33
C ALA A 560 -17.10 -10.86 13.41
N SER A 561 -16.89 -10.01 14.39
CA SER A 561 -16.01 -10.26 15.54
C SER A 561 -16.73 -10.85 16.75
N ALA A 562 -18.00 -11.25 16.61
CA ALA A 562 -18.85 -11.73 17.71
C ALA A 562 -18.82 -10.77 18.94
N GLY A 563 -18.97 -9.47 18.69
CA GLY A 563 -19.04 -8.43 19.70
C GLY A 563 -17.68 -7.93 20.25
N TRP A 564 -16.55 -8.45 19.72
CA TRP A 564 -15.23 -7.97 20.17
C TRP A 564 -14.89 -6.57 19.65
N ALA A 565 -15.22 -6.26 18.39
CA ALA A 565 -15.06 -4.92 17.87
C ALA A 565 -16.12 -3.97 18.45
N TRP A 566 -15.72 -2.75 18.76
CA TRP A 566 -16.63 -1.65 19.06
C TRP A 566 -17.08 -1.01 17.74
N GLY A 567 -18.34 -0.61 17.66
CA GLY A 567 -18.90 0.01 16.46
C GLY A 567 -19.87 1.13 16.77
N LYS A 568 -19.74 2.25 16.06
CA LYS A 568 -20.67 3.38 16.13
C LYS A 568 -20.81 4.04 14.77
N ARG A 569 -22.03 4.50 14.44
CA ARG A 569 -22.31 5.40 13.32
C ARG A 569 -22.45 6.82 13.86
N ALA A 570 -21.85 7.81 13.21
CA ALA A 570 -21.92 9.23 13.57
C ALA A 570 -22.28 10.09 12.35
N GLY A 571 -22.94 11.22 12.57
CA GLY A 571 -23.36 12.16 11.53
C GLY A 571 -24.66 11.79 10.84
N ALA A 572 -25.39 10.78 11.31
CA ALA A 572 -26.67 10.34 10.74
C ALA A 572 -27.89 11.07 11.32
N GLU A 573 -27.80 11.51 12.57
CA GLU A 573 -28.90 12.11 13.32
C GLU A 573 -28.68 13.62 13.52
N GLY A 574 -29.77 14.39 13.55
CA GLY A 574 -29.73 15.83 13.82
C GLY A 574 -29.30 16.12 15.26
N GLY A 575 -28.49 17.18 15.44
CA GLY A 575 -27.98 17.58 16.75
C GLY A 575 -26.71 18.43 16.63
N ASN A 576 -25.91 18.48 17.71
CA ASN A 576 -24.58 19.09 17.65
C ASN A 576 -23.57 18.13 17.02
N ILE A 577 -23.50 18.15 15.68
CA ILE A 577 -22.65 17.24 14.90
C ILE A 577 -21.18 17.31 15.32
N LYS A 578 -20.66 18.49 15.67
CA LYS A 578 -19.29 18.66 16.14
C LYS A 578 -19.04 17.86 17.42
N GLU A 579 -19.95 17.97 18.39
CA GLU A 579 -19.84 17.28 19.66
C GLU A 579 -20.00 15.76 19.50
N GLU A 580 -20.90 15.34 18.60
CA GLU A 580 -21.08 13.93 18.25
C GLU A 580 -19.79 13.31 17.72
N PHE A 581 -19.12 13.96 16.74
CA PHE A 581 -17.85 13.47 16.18
C PHE A 581 -16.71 13.53 17.20
N ASN A 582 -16.60 14.60 17.99
CA ASN A 582 -15.60 14.70 19.06
C ASN A 582 -15.71 13.51 20.03
N THR A 583 -16.92 13.24 20.49
CA THR A 583 -17.18 12.14 21.44
C THR A 583 -16.94 10.77 20.81
N ALA A 584 -17.46 10.54 19.58
CA ALA A 584 -17.36 9.25 18.92
C ALA A 584 -15.90 8.90 18.56
N ILE A 585 -15.13 9.86 18.06
CA ILE A 585 -13.73 9.66 17.72
C ILE A 585 -12.89 9.44 18.97
N ALA A 586 -13.11 10.24 20.02
CA ALA A 586 -12.40 10.08 21.30
C ALA A 586 -12.63 8.69 21.90
N GLU A 587 -13.86 8.20 21.87
CA GLU A 587 -14.19 6.86 22.36
C GLU A 587 -13.58 5.77 21.48
N ALA A 588 -13.65 5.89 20.16
CA ALA A 588 -13.07 4.93 19.23
C ALA A 588 -11.54 4.78 19.43
N VAL A 589 -10.83 5.90 19.58
CA VAL A 589 -9.38 5.91 19.86
C VAL A 589 -9.11 5.25 21.22
N ARG A 590 -9.85 5.61 22.27
CA ARG A 590 -9.73 5.03 23.61
C ARG A 590 -9.90 3.50 23.59
N VAL A 591 -10.93 2.99 22.90
CA VAL A 591 -11.19 1.54 22.79
C VAL A 591 -9.98 0.80 22.23
N VAL A 592 -9.35 1.33 21.16
CA VAL A 592 -8.17 0.68 20.60
C VAL A 592 -6.97 0.75 21.53
N LEU A 593 -6.72 1.91 22.13
CA LEU A 593 -5.55 2.12 22.98
C LEU A 593 -5.65 1.40 24.33
N GLU A 594 -6.79 1.49 25.02
CA GLU A 594 -6.96 1.00 26.38
C GLU A 594 -7.57 -0.40 26.44
N GLU A 595 -8.63 -0.66 25.65
CA GLU A 595 -9.33 -1.95 25.66
C GLU A 595 -8.68 -2.99 24.73
N ARG A 596 -7.75 -2.56 23.87
CA ARG A 596 -7.04 -3.43 22.91
C ARG A 596 -7.99 -4.21 22.01
N ARG A 597 -9.05 -3.56 21.55
CA ARG A 597 -10.05 -4.08 20.62
C ARG A 597 -10.09 -3.24 19.34
N CYS A 598 -10.57 -3.80 18.23
CA CYS A 598 -10.88 -2.97 17.07
C CYS A 598 -12.00 -1.99 17.36
N ALA A 599 -11.91 -0.80 16.80
CA ALA A 599 -12.99 0.18 16.78
C ALA A 599 -13.32 0.56 15.34
N VAL A 600 -14.61 0.66 15.01
CA VAL A 600 -15.11 1.05 13.69
C VAL A 600 -16.08 2.21 13.84
N LEU A 601 -15.72 3.35 13.28
CA LEU A 601 -16.57 4.53 13.25
C LEU A 601 -17.07 4.73 11.81
N ASP A 602 -18.37 4.57 11.59
CA ASP A 602 -19.06 4.85 10.32
C ASP A 602 -19.43 6.34 10.30
N CYS A 603 -18.62 7.13 9.58
CA CYS A 603 -18.78 8.59 9.48
C CYS A 603 -19.66 8.95 8.30
N VAL A 604 -20.92 9.31 8.55
CA VAL A 604 -21.86 9.72 7.50
C VAL A 604 -21.52 11.15 7.05
N LEU A 605 -21.13 11.27 5.79
CA LEU A 605 -20.76 12.52 5.13
C LEU A 605 -21.82 12.94 4.12
N ASP A 606 -21.58 14.04 3.41
CA ASP A 606 -22.43 14.44 2.30
C ASP A 606 -22.50 13.35 1.24
N SER A 607 -23.74 13.05 0.80
CA SER A 607 -24.00 12.01 -0.20
C SER A 607 -23.56 12.46 -1.60
N ILE A 608 -23.14 11.48 -2.38
CA ILE A 608 -22.79 11.67 -3.80
C ILE A 608 -24.03 11.88 -4.68
#